data_8c1fedf972c42faf3bddaa4f64f4f7bb
#
_entry.id   8c1fedf972c42faf3bddaa4f64f4f7bb
#
_cell.length_a   1.000
_cell.length_b   1.000
_cell.length_c   1.000
_cell.angle_alpha   90.00
_cell.angle_beta   90.00
_cell.angle_gamma   90.00
#
_symmetry.space_group_name_H-M   'P 1'
#
loop_
_entity.id
_entity.type
_entity.pdbx_description
1 polymer ?
#
loop_
_entity_poly.entity_id
_entity_poly.type
_entity_poly.pdbx_seq_one_letter_code
_entity_poly.pdbx_strand_id
1 'polypeptide(L)'
;MVGSVDTGKKASVAITEELIMSLIGALVGYALSAFILVLLARMVLDWSGVLANGPQWASRARELTHAWTEPVIGRVRRVLRPVRAGGLSIDLAFTAVFIAALILRSIAFSL
;
A
#
# COMPACT_ATOMS: atom_id res chain seq x y z
N MET A 1 -35.61 -34.29 -2.35
CA MET A 1 -36.07 -33.27 -1.40
C MET A 1 -34.98 -32.83 -0.44
N VAL A 2 -34.39 -33.74 0.28
CA VAL A 2 -33.30 -33.39 1.21
C VAL A 2 -32.11 -32.82 0.47
N GLY A 3 -31.76 -33.36 -0.70
CA GLY A 3 -30.67 -32.87 -1.52
C GLY A 3 -30.86 -31.45 -2.06
N SER A 4 -32.11 -31.03 -2.35
CA SER A 4 -32.39 -29.70 -2.84
C SER A 4 -32.26 -28.63 -1.74
N VAL A 5 -32.59 -28.99 -0.48
CA VAL A 5 -32.41 -28.09 0.67
C VAL A 5 -30.92 -27.88 0.94
N ASP A 6 -30.13 -28.94 0.91
CA ASP A 6 -28.68 -28.87 1.11
C ASP A 6 -28.01 -28.07 0.00
N THR A 7 -28.46 -28.24 -1.25
CA THR A 7 -27.95 -27.49 -2.40
C THR A 7 -28.26 -26.00 -2.24
N GLY A 8 -29.45 -25.64 -1.76
CA GLY A 8 -29.82 -24.25 -1.50
C GLY A 8 -28.98 -23.63 -0.40
N LYS A 9 -28.71 -24.38 0.67
CA LYS A 9 -27.83 -23.90 1.76
C LYS A 9 -26.39 -23.69 1.28
N LYS A 10 -25.86 -24.64 0.52
CA LYS A 10 -24.50 -24.53 -0.04
C LYS A 10 -24.37 -23.32 -0.97
N ALA A 11 -25.38 -23.10 -1.81
CA ALA A 11 -25.38 -21.94 -2.71
C ALA A 11 -25.43 -20.62 -1.92
N SER A 12 -26.26 -20.55 -0.86
CA SER A 12 -26.37 -19.38 -0.01
C SER A 12 -25.06 -19.09 0.72
N VAL A 13 -24.41 -20.12 1.26
CA VAL A 13 -23.13 -19.99 1.96
C VAL A 13 -22.05 -19.54 0.98
N ALA A 14 -22.01 -20.11 -0.24
CA ALA A 14 -21.03 -19.74 -1.26
C ALA A 14 -21.19 -18.27 -1.67
N ILE A 15 -22.42 -17.80 -1.87
CA ILE A 15 -22.71 -16.40 -2.21
C ILE A 15 -22.29 -15.48 -1.07
N THR A 16 -22.59 -15.85 0.17
CA THR A 16 -22.20 -15.08 1.35
C THR A 16 -20.68 -14.98 1.48
N GLU A 17 -19.97 -16.09 1.28
CA GLU A 17 -18.52 -16.11 1.30
C GLU A 17 -17.91 -15.22 0.21
N GLU A 18 -18.45 -15.28 -1.00
CA GLU A 18 -18.01 -14.40 -2.10
C GLU A 18 -18.22 -12.93 -1.77
N LEU A 19 -19.38 -12.57 -1.21
CA LEU A 19 -19.65 -11.19 -0.81
C LEU A 19 -18.70 -10.72 0.29
N ILE A 20 -18.44 -11.55 1.29
CA ILE A 20 -17.51 -11.23 2.38
C ILE A 20 -16.11 -11.03 1.84
N MET A 21 -15.63 -11.97 1.01
CA MET A 21 -14.29 -11.87 0.41
C MET A 21 -14.17 -10.65 -0.49
N SER A 22 -15.20 -10.36 -1.27
CA SER A 22 -15.25 -9.18 -2.13
C SER A 22 -15.20 -7.89 -1.31
N LEU A 23 -15.94 -7.82 -0.20
CA LEU A 23 -15.93 -6.66 0.69
C LEU A 23 -14.58 -6.48 1.37
N ILE A 24 -14.00 -7.56 1.90
CA ILE A 24 -12.68 -7.53 2.53
C ILE A 24 -11.63 -7.10 1.50
N GLY A 25 -11.66 -7.68 0.31
CA GLY A 25 -10.75 -7.32 -0.77
C GLY A 25 -10.85 -5.84 -1.15
N ALA A 26 -12.07 -5.32 -1.27
CA ALA A 26 -12.30 -3.91 -1.57
C ALA A 26 -11.77 -3.00 -0.46
N LEU A 27 -12.05 -3.33 0.80
CA LEU A 27 -11.56 -2.54 1.95
C LEU A 27 -10.04 -2.52 2.00
N VAL A 28 -9.39 -3.67 1.83
CA VAL A 28 -7.94 -3.78 1.79
C VAL A 28 -7.38 -3.02 0.59
N GLY A 29 -8.03 -3.15 -0.58
CA GLY A 29 -7.64 -2.44 -1.80
C GLY A 29 -7.69 -0.92 -1.63
N TYR A 30 -8.74 -0.40 -1.02
CA TYR A 30 -8.86 1.04 -0.76
C TYR A 30 -7.84 1.51 0.29
N ALA A 31 -7.61 0.72 1.33
CA ALA A 31 -6.58 1.03 2.32
C ALA A 31 -5.19 1.08 1.68
N LEU A 32 -4.87 0.13 0.83
CA LEU A 32 -3.61 0.10 0.09
C LEU A 32 -3.51 1.28 -0.89
N SER A 33 -4.61 1.65 -1.53
CA SER A 33 -4.65 2.82 -2.42
C SER A 33 -4.33 4.10 -1.66
N ALA A 34 -4.90 4.28 -0.47
CA ALA A 34 -4.59 5.43 0.38
C ALA A 34 -3.12 5.43 0.78
N PHE A 35 -2.56 4.27 1.14
CA PHE A 35 -1.16 4.12 1.47
C PHE A 35 -0.26 4.48 0.28
N ILE A 36 -0.60 4.01 -0.92
CA ILE A 36 0.14 4.34 -2.15
C ILE A 36 0.10 5.84 -2.41
N LEU A 37 -1.04 6.49 -2.21
CA LEU A 37 -1.15 7.95 -2.37
C LEU A 37 -0.24 8.69 -1.38
N VAL A 38 -0.14 8.22 -0.15
CA VAL A 38 0.78 8.79 0.84
C VAL A 38 2.23 8.59 0.41
N LEU A 39 2.57 7.42 -0.13
CA LEU A 39 3.92 7.16 -0.66
C LEU A 39 4.26 8.07 -1.84
N LEU A 40 3.30 8.29 -2.75
CA LEU A 40 3.48 9.21 -3.87
C LEU A 40 3.66 10.64 -3.39
N ALA A 41 2.87 11.07 -2.41
CA ALA A 41 3.00 12.39 -1.82
C ALA A 41 4.38 12.56 -1.17
N ARG A 42 4.84 11.54 -0.46
CA ARG A 42 6.19 11.53 0.13
C ARG A 42 7.26 11.72 -0.94
N MET A 43 7.15 10.98 -2.03
CA MET A 43 8.12 11.05 -3.14
C MET A 43 8.14 12.45 -3.76
N VAL A 44 6.97 13.02 -4.04
CA VAL A 44 6.86 14.36 -4.61
C VAL A 44 7.42 15.42 -3.68
N LEU A 45 7.13 15.31 -2.37
CA LEU A 45 7.63 16.23 -1.37
C LEU A 45 9.15 16.15 -1.20
N ASP A 46 9.71 14.95 -1.27
CA ASP A 46 11.14 14.74 -1.21
C ASP A 46 11.84 15.39 -2.42
N TRP A 47 11.25 15.22 -3.61
CA TRP A 47 11.75 15.83 -4.83
C TRP A 47 11.66 17.37 -4.77
N SER A 48 10.55 17.91 -4.26
CA SER A 48 10.37 19.33 -4.05
C SER A 48 11.45 19.92 -3.15
N GLY A 49 11.79 19.22 -2.08
CA GLY A 49 12.81 19.65 -1.14
C GLY A 49 14.21 19.67 -1.73
N VAL A 50 14.49 18.81 -2.73
CA VAL A 50 15.78 18.77 -3.44
C VAL A 50 15.87 19.88 -4.48
N LEU A 51 14.76 20.18 -5.17
CA LEU A 51 14.77 21.08 -6.33
C LEU A 51 14.67 22.56 -5.97
N ALA A 52 14.09 22.89 -4.82
CA ALA A 52 13.88 24.28 -4.43
C ALA A 52 13.74 24.40 -2.91
N ASN A 53 14.04 25.60 -2.39
CA ASN A 53 13.66 25.96 -1.03
C ASN A 53 12.14 26.06 -0.98
N GLY A 54 11.49 24.93 -0.71
CA GLY A 54 10.05 24.86 -0.67
C GLY A 54 9.45 25.65 0.48
N PRO A 55 8.14 25.95 0.42
CA PRO A 55 7.46 26.62 1.51
C PRO A 55 7.49 25.80 2.80
N GLN A 56 7.31 26.45 3.94
CA GLN A 56 7.36 25.80 5.25
C GLN A 56 6.34 24.67 5.39
N TRP A 57 5.18 24.80 4.76
CA TRP A 57 4.16 23.75 4.79
C TRP A 57 4.63 22.45 4.12
N ALA A 58 5.49 22.55 3.09
CA ALA A 58 6.03 21.37 2.41
C ALA A 58 6.94 20.57 3.33
N SER A 59 7.73 21.25 4.16
CA SER A 59 8.57 20.61 5.17
C SER A 59 7.73 19.83 6.19
N ARG A 60 6.67 20.46 6.67
CA ARG A 60 5.74 19.81 7.63
C ARG A 60 5.01 18.64 6.99
N ALA A 61 4.55 18.79 5.76
CA ALA A 61 3.89 17.71 5.02
C ALA A 61 4.84 16.53 4.82
N ARG A 62 6.12 16.80 4.53
CA ARG A 62 7.15 15.76 4.41
C ARG A 62 7.33 15.00 5.72
N GLU A 63 7.41 15.70 6.85
CA GLU A 63 7.53 15.07 8.16
C GLU A 63 6.34 14.17 8.45
N LEU A 64 5.13 14.63 8.14
CA LEU A 64 3.90 13.84 8.34
C LEU A 64 3.87 12.59 7.47
N THR A 65 4.20 12.72 6.17
CA THR A 65 4.20 11.56 5.26
C THR A 65 5.28 10.54 5.67
N HIS A 66 6.45 11.01 6.10
CA HIS A 66 7.49 10.13 6.62
C HIS A 66 7.06 9.44 7.90
N ALA A 67 6.43 10.16 8.83
CA ALA A 67 5.92 9.57 10.07
C ALA A 67 4.90 8.47 9.82
N TRP A 68 4.03 8.64 8.82
CA TRP A 68 3.00 7.65 8.48
C TRP A 68 3.57 6.42 7.77
N THR A 69 4.63 6.58 6.98
CA THR A 69 5.20 5.50 6.17
C THR A 69 6.39 4.80 6.85
N GLU A 70 7.10 5.46 7.76
CA GLU A 70 8.29 4.91 8.41
C GLU A 70 8.07 3.61 9.18
N PRO A 71 6.92 3.39 9.89
CA PRO A 71 6.73 2.11 10.56
C PRO A 71 6.84 0.91 9.62
N VAL A 72 6.38 1.03 8.38
CA VAL A 72 6.46 -0.02 7.38
C VAL A 72 7.83 0.00 6.68
N ILE A 73 8.22 1.16 6.16
CA ILE A 73 9.46 1.31 5.39
C ILE A 73 10.68 1.04 6.26
N GLY A 74 10.66 1.47 7.53
CA GLY A 74 11.75 1.24 8.47
C GLY A 74 12.02 -0.22 8.73
N ARG A 75 10.96 -1.04 8.81
CA ARG A 75 11.11 -2.50 8.97
C ARG A 75 11.75 -3.13 7.74
N VAL A 76 11.34 -2.72 6.57
CA VAL A 76 11.92 -3.22 5.31
C VAL A 76 13.36 -2.74 5.16
N ARG A 77 13.66 -1.51 5.59
CA ARG A 77 15.01 -0.94 5.53
C ARG A 77 16.00 -1.69 6.41
N ARG A 78 15.56 -2.33 7.48
CA ARG A 78 16.43 -3.19 8.32
C ARG A 78 16.91 -4.41 7.56
N VAL A 79 16.12 -4.90 6.61
CA VAL A 79 16.45 -6.06 5.78
C VAL A 79 17.17 -5.62 4.52
N LEU A 80 16.71 -4.55 3.87
CA LEU A 80 17.26 -4.03 2.62
C LEU A 80 18.06 -2.76 2.91
N ARG A 81 19.37 -2.83 2.69
CA ARG A 81 20.23 -1.66 2.85
C ARG A 81 20.17 -0.79 1.59
N PRO A 82 20.27 0.54 1.74
CA PRO A 82 20.34 1.42 0.57
C PRO A 82 21.54 1.05 -0.31
N VAL A 83 21.32 0.99 -1.61
CA VAL A 83 22.39 0.75 -2.57
C VAL A 83 22.88 2.10 -3.08
N ARG A 84 24.18 2.33 -2.98
CA ARG A 84 24.83 3.49 -3.56
C ARG A 84 25.44 3.11 -4.89
N ALA A 85 24.86 3.62 -5.97
CA ALA A 85 25.36 3.38 -7.32
C ALA A 85 25.64 4.74 -7.97
N GLY A 86 26.89 4.96 -8.38
CA GLY A 86 27.26 6.17 -9.11
C GLY A 86 27.04 7.47 -8.36
N GLY A 87 27.14 7.48 -7.02
CA GLY A 87 26.93 8.67 -6.20
C GLY A 87 25.48 8.93 -5.83
N LEU A 88 24.53 8.15 -6.36
CA LEU A 88 23.12 8.21 -5.99
C LEU A 88 22.80 7.12 -4.97
N SER A 89 22.17 7.50 -3.87
CA SER A 89 21.63 6.51 -2.94
C SER A 89 20.20 6.18 -3.34
N ILE A 90 19.97 4.92 -3.66
CA ILE A 90 18.63 4.42 -4.02
C ILE A 90 18.01 3.82 -2.77
N ASP A 91 16.84 4.31 -2.37
CA ASP A 91 16.09 3.77 -1.24
C ASP A 91 15.35 2.52 -1.70
N LEU A 92 16.02 1.38 -1.59
CA LEU A 92 15.43 0.09 -1.96
C LEU A 92 14.23 -0.27 -1.09
N ALA A 93 14.24 0.14 0.18
CA ALA A 93 13.14 -0.14 1.10
C ALA A 93 11.86 0.57 0.63
N PHE A 94 11.95 1.84 0.27
CA PHE A 94 10.81 2.59 -0.26
C PHE A 94 10.27 1.96 -1.55
N THR A 95 11.17 1.66 -2.48
CA THR A 95 10.83 1.06 -3.77
C THR A 95 10.17 -0.30 -3.58
N ALA A 96 10.72 -1.15 -2.71
CA ALA A 96 10.18 -2.46 -2.42
C ALA A 96 8.77 -2.38 -1.81
N VAL A 97 8.56 -1.49 -0.86
CA VAL A 97 7.25 -1.27 -0.24
C VAL A 97 6.24 -0.74 -1.27
N PHE A 98 6.65 0.19 -2.12
CA PHE A 98 5.79 0.74 -3.16
C PHE A 98 5.34 -0.33 -4.15
N ILE A 99 6.26 -1.14 -4.66
CA ILE A 99 5.95 -2.22 -5.59
C ILE A 99 5.08 -3.28 -4.92
N ALA A 100 5.42 -3.67 -3.68
CA ALA A 100 4.62 -4.63 -2.93
C ALA A 100 3.19 -4.13 -2.71
N ALA A 101 3.02 -2.85 -2.38
CA ALA A 101 1.71 -2.24 -2.20
C ALA A 101 0.89 -2.26 -3.50
N LEU A 102 1.52 -2.00 -4.65
CA LEU A 102 0.85 -2.09 -5.95
C LEU A 102 0.38 -3.51 -6.25
N ILE A 103 1.22 -4.50 -5.99
CA ILE A 103 0.90 -5.91 -6.21
C ILE A 103 -0.24 -6.34 -5.28
N LEU A 104 -0.14 -6.02 -4.00
CA LEU A 104 -1.16 -6.37 -3.01
C LEU A 104 -2.49 -5.69 -3.33
N ARG A 105 -2.47 -4.44 -3.78
CA ARG A 105 -3.68 -3.74 -4.21
C ARG A 105 -4.34 -4.45 -5.38
N SER A 106 -3.57 -4.86 -6.36
CA SER A 106 -4.07 -5.61 -7.51
C SER A 106 -4.72 -6.92 -7.08
N ILE A 107 -4.07 -7.65 -6.18
CA ILE A 107 -4.61 -8.90 -5.64
C ILE A 107 -5.89 -8.64 -4.85
N ALA A 108 -5.90 -7.63 -4.00
CA ALA A 108 -7.06 -7.30 -3.15
C ALA A 108 -8.29 -6.98 -3.99
N PHE A 109 -8.16 -6.20 -5.06
CA PHE A 109 -9.28 -5.87 -5.92
C PHE A 109 -9.72 -7.03 -6.82
N SER A 110 -8.91 -8.07 -6.99
CA SER A 110 -9.29 -9.25 -7.74
C SER A 110 -10.03 -10.30 -6.89
N LEU A 111 -10.08 -10.12 -5.59
CA LEU A 111 -10.88 -10.98 -4.69
C LEU A 111 -12.43 -10.72 -4.80
#